data_6feedae3f0773f56b2506d8819ef54b0
#
_entry.id   6feedae3f0773f56b2506d8819ef54b0
#
_cell.length_a   1.000
_cell.length_b   1.000
_cell.length_c   1.000
_cell.angle_alpha   90.00
_cell.angle_beta   90.00
_cell.angle_gamma   90.00
#
_symmetry.space_group_name_H-M   'P 1'
#
loop_
_entity.id
_entity.type
_entity.pdbx_description
1 polymer ?
#
loop_
_entity_poly.entity_id
_entity_poly.type
_entity_poly.pdbx_seq_one_letter_code
_entity_poly.pdbx_strand_id
1 'polypeptide(L)'
;MRVLLSSWGSRGDVEPLMGFALALKQLGVEVRVCAPPDFADLAARVDVPLIPMGKSLREMLHGQRPLTPADAPRTAANLVAMQFDTVAAAAQGCDAVVATGLMPAGVRSIAEKLGIHYVCVAFLPGTIPSPHQVPMQRPGRPFPPGETDNRVLWEVDAERVNALYRDPLNAHRAAIGLPPVDNVRDHVHTDRPWLAVDPILGPWPGSPDHEVVQTGAWILSDDRPLPAELTAFLDAGTPPVYVGFSSVRAPEDVARIAIGAIRGQGRRAVVSRGWADLALIDDEEDCLAVGEVNHQALFTRVAAVVHHGGAGTTATAARAGVPQVVVPQIADQPYWAGRVAALGIGVAHDGPAPTLESLAAALQTATSPEIRDRAAETAGRIRADGASVAAQRLVEEITTGRARNEMPASRR
;
A
#
# COMPACT_ATOMS: atom_id res chain seq x y z
N MET A 1 27.19 -2.91 3.40
CA MET A 1 25.96 -2.43 4.09
C MET A 1 24.87 -3.47 3.89
N ARG A 2 24.13 -3.78 4.96
CA ARG A 2 23.03 -4.76 4.93
C ARG A 2 21.77 -4.12 5.52
N VAL A 3 20.64 -4.25 4.82
CA VAL A 3 19.34 -3.68 5.22
C VAL A 3 18.30 -4.78 5.30
N LEU A 4 17.52 -4.77 6.38
CA LEU A 4 16.34 -5.60 6.52
C LEU A 4 15.10 -4.76 6.20
N LEU A 5 14.25 -5.26 5.31
CA LEU A 5 12.93 -4.71 5.05
C LEU A 5 11.89 -5.59 5.75
N SER A 6 10.96 -5.02 6.47
CA SER A 6 9.97 -5.77 7.24
C SER A 6 8.57 -5.25 6.98
N SER A 7 7.66 -6.15 6.59
CA SER A 7 6.24 -5.85 6.45
C SER A 7 5.39 -7.06 6.83
N TRP A 8 4.34 -6.83 7.59
CA TRP A 8 3.23 -7.76 7.69
C TRP A 8 1.97 -7.07 7.20
N GLY A 9 1.62 -7.37 5.96
CA GLY A 9 0.54 -6.69 5.26
C GLY A 9 0.24 -7.35 3.91
N SER A 10 -0.64 -6.73 3.16
CA SER A 10 -1.09 -7.18 1.85
C SER A 10 -0.04 -6.92 0.75
N ARG A 11 -0.40 -7.24 -0.48
CA ARG A 11 0.42 -6.91 -1.66
C ARG A 11 0.75 -5.41 -1.75
N GLY A 12 -0.17 -4.55 -1.33
CA GLY A 12 0.04 -3.10 -1.30
C GLY A 12 1.15 -2.64 -0.35
N ASP A 13 1.47 -3.46 0.66
CA ASP A 13 2.56 -3.21 1.59
C ASP A 13 3.89 -3.84 1.15
N VAL A 14 3.84 -5.03 0.54
CA VAL A 14 5.04 -5.83 0.23
C VAL A 14 5.61 -5.51 -1.15
N GLU A 15 4.80 -5.31 -2.17
CA GLU A 15 5.27 -5.02 -3.53
C GLU A 15 6.11 -3.72 -3.60
N PRO A 16 5.72 -2.59 -2.94
CA PRO A 16 6.58 -1.41 -2.88
C PRO A 16 7.93 -1.67 -2.20
N LEU A 17 7.95 -2.52 -1.16
CA LEU A 17 9.22 -2.92 -0.53
C LEU A 17 10.14 -3.67 -1.50
N MET A 18 9.59 -4.50 -2.41
CA MET A 18 10.40 -5.17 -3.43
C MET A 18 10.98 -4.18 -4.44
N GLY A 19 10.23 -3.14 -4.81
CA GLY A 19 10.75 -2.03 -5.63
C GLY A 19 11.90 -1.30 -4.93
N PHE A 20 11.75 -1.05 -3.65
CA PHE A 20 12.79 -0.43 -2.82
C PHE A 20 14.01 -1.36 -2.63
N ALA A 21 13.79 -2.66 -2.45
CA ALA A 21 14.85 -3.66 -2.38
C ALA A 21 15.73 -3.67 -3.63
N LEU A 22 15.11 -3.61 -4.82
CA LEU A 22 15.85 -3.52 -6.08
C LEU A 22 16.68 -2.24 -6.17
N ALA A 23 16.12 -1.10 -5.77
CA ALA A 23 16.86 0.17 -5.76
C ALA A 23 18.07 0.14 -4.79
N LEU A 24 17.93 -0.49 -3.63
CA LEU A 24 19.04 -0.71 -2.69
C LEU A 24 20.11 -1.65 -3.27
N LYS A 25 19.70 -2.75 -3.92
CA LYS A 25 20.63 -3.69 -4.59
C LYS A 25 21.44 -2.99 -5.68
N GLN A 26 20.84 -2.07 -6.46
CA GLN A 26 21.53 -1.27 -7.46
C GLN A 26 22.65 -0.37 -6.86
N LEU A 27 22.51 -0.02 -5.59
CA LEU A 27 23.55 0.72 -4.83
C LEU A 27 24.56 -0.21 -4.11
N GLY A 28 24.52 -1.52 -4.38
CA GLY A 28 25.40 -2.51 -3.77
C GLY A 28 25.07 -2.86 -2.32
N VAL A 29 23.84 -2.58 -1.87
CA VAL A 29 23.38 -2.94 -0.53
C VAL A 29 22.85 -4.38 -0.51
N GLU A 30 23.26 -5.18 0.47
CA GLU A 30 22.65 -6.48 0.74
C GLU A 30 21.28 -6.29 1.38
N VAL A 31 20.26 -6.89 0.79
CA VAL A 31 18.86 -6.74 1.26
C VAL A 31 18.27 -8.09 1.61
N ARG A 32 17.51 -8.12 2.70
CA ARG A 32 16.63 -9.24 3.10
C ARG A 32 15.23 -8.69 3.37
N VAL A 33 14.20 -9.50 3.12
CA VAL A 33 12.83 -9.11 3.38
C VAL A 33 12.17 -10.08 4.35
N CYS A 34 11.59 -9.58 5.45
CA CYS A 34 10.65 -10.30 6.29
C CYS A 34 9.24 -9.94 5.88
N ALA A 35 8.49 -10.91 5.32
CA ALA A 35 7.11 -10.69 4.89
C ALA A 35 6.31 -12.02 4.94
N PRO A 36 4.97 -11.98 4.80
CA PRO A 36 4.16 -13.18 4.73
C PRO A 36 4.63 -14.13 3.61
N PRO A 37 4.50 -15.47 3.81
CA PRO A 37 4.95 -16.47 2.85
C PRO A 37 4.26 -16.37 1.49
N ASP A 38 3.10 -15.73 1.42
CA ASP A 38 2.35 -15.47 0.17
C ASP A 38 3.16 -14.73 -0.90
N PHE A 39 4.24 -14.06 -0.52
CA PHE A 39 5.08 -13.25 -1.41
C PHE A 39 6.40 -13.92 -1.81
N ALA A 40 6.55 -15.24 -1.56
CA ALA A 40 7.76 -15.98 -1.92
C ALA A 40 8.07 -15.91 -3.41
N ASP A 41 7.07 -16.11 -4.26
CA ASP A 41 7.23 -16.03 -5.72
C ASP A 41 7.59 -14.62 -6.19
N LEU A 42 7.02 -13.59 -5.57
CA LEU A 42 7.35 -12.20 -5.86
C LEU A 42 8.80 -11.90 -5.50
N ALA A 43 9.26 -12.31 -4.32
CA ALA A 43 10.64 -12.15 -3.88
C ALA A 43 11.63 -12.90 -4.76
N ALA A 44 11.29 -14.14 -5.15
CA ALA A 44 12.11 -14.94 -6.06
C ALA A 44 12.26 -14.29 -7.44
N ARG A 45 11.20 -13.69 -7.99
CA ARG A 45 11.26 -12.97 -9.28
C ARG A 45 12.25 -11.83 -9.29
N VAL A 46 12.44 -11.16 -8.15
CA VAL A 46 13.35 -10.01 -8.02
C VAL A 46 14.68 -10.37 -7.37
N ASP A 47 14.91 -11.66 -7.17
CA ASP A 47 16.11 -12.18 -6.53
C ASP A 47 16.43 -11.49 -5.19
N VAL A 48 15.42 -11.43 -4.32
CA VAL A 48 15.52 -10.89 -2.96
C VAL A 48 15.22 -11.99 -1.95
N PRO A 49 16.12 -12.32 -1.02
CA PRO A 49 15.86 -13.33 0.01
C PRO A 49 14.65 -12.97 0.87
N LEU A 50 13.64 -13.84 0.91
CA LEU A 50 12.48 -13.73 1.79
C LEU A 50 12.66 -14.60 3.03
N ILE A 51 12.48 -14.01 4.20
CA ILE A 51 12.34 -14.66 5.49
C ILE A 51 10.84 -14.68 5.81
N PRO A 52 10.18 -15.85 5.80
CA PRO A 52 8.75 -15.91 6.06
C PRO A 52 8.40 -15.41 7.45
N MET A 53 7.45 -14.49 7.55
CA MET A 53 6.96 -13.95 8.81
C MET A 53 5.47 -14.25 8.95
N GLY A 54 5.13 -15.09 9.92
CA GLY A 54 3.75 -15.50 10.19
C GLY A 54 3.22 -16.55 9.23
N LYS A 55 1.88 -16.62 9.18
CA LYS A 55 1.13 -17.51 8.30
C LYS A 55 0.72 -16.79 7.03
N SER A 56 0.25 -17.56 6.04
CA SER A 56 -0.36 -17.02 4.82
C SER A 56 -1.52 -16.07 5.15
N LEU A 57 -1.42 -14.83 4.65
CA LEU A 57 -2.50 -13.85 4.76
C LEU A 57 -3.71 -14.27 3.94
N ARG A 58 -3.48 -14.88 2.77
CA ARG A 58 -4.55 -15.40 1.93
C ARG A 58 -5.36 -16.45 2.67
N GLU A 59 -4.72 -17.41 3.34
CA GLU A 59 -5.40 -18.41 4.16
C GLU A 59 -6.16 -17.77 5.33
N MET A 60 -5.62 -16.74 5.96
CA MET A 60 -6.31 -16.02 7.05
C MET A 60 -7.54 -15.26 6.57
N LEU A 61 -7.48 -14.62 5.40
CA LEU A 61 -8.59 -13.83 4.86
C LEU A 61 -9.69 -14.69 4.25
N HIS A 62 -9.33 -15.85 3.68
CA HIS A 62 -10.27 -16.80 3.09
C HIS A 62 -10.59 -17.99 3.99
N GLY A 63 -10.11 -18.01 5.23
CA GLY A 63 -10.36 -19.05 6.21
C GLY A 63 -11.86 -19.18 6.56
N GLN A 64 -12.23 -20.35 7.12
CA GLN A 64 -13.62 -20.69 7.45
C GLN A 64 -14.30 -19.72 8.43
N ARG A 65 -13.50 -18.94 9.19
CA ARG A 65 -14.02 -17.97 10.15
C ARG A 65 -13.43 -16.59 9.86
N PRO A 66 -14.23 -15.61 9.43
CA PRO A 66 -13.80 -14.23 9.30
C PRO A 66 -13.30 -13.67 10.64
N LEU A 67 -12.24 -12.85 10.61
CA LEU A 67 -11.79 -12.10 11.78
C LEU A 67 -12.84 -11.06 12.17
N THR A 68 -13.11 -11.00 13.46
CA THR A 68 -14.06 -10.05 14.04
C THR A 68 -13.32 -8.98 14.86
N PRO A 69 -13.93 -7.82 15.17
CA PRO A 69 -13.34 -6.83 16.05
C PRO A 69 -12.95 -7.39 17.44
N ALA A 70 -13.61 -8.44 17.92
CA ALA A 70 -13.29 -9.12 19.17
C ALA A 70 -11.95 -9.90 19.10
N ASP A 71 -11.50 -10.28 17.91
CA ASP A 71 -10.22 -10.95 17.71
C ASP A 71 -9.01 -9.98 17.72
N ALA A 72 -9.27 -8.67 17.64
CA ALA A 72 -8.22 -7.65 17.47
C ALA A 72 -7.12 -7.67 18.56
N PRO A 73 -7.41 -7.80 19.88
CA PRO A 73 -6.37 -7.85 20.90
C PRO A 73 -5.44 -9.05 20.75
N ARG A 74 -6.02 -10.24 20.45
CA ARG A 74 -5.25 -11.46 20.22
C ARG A 74 -4.39 -11.34 18.95
N THR A 75 -4.94 -10.77 17.89
CA THR A 75 -4.22 -10.55 16.63
C THR A 75 -3.05 -9.58 16.85
N ALA A 76 -3.26 -8.51 17.61
CA ALA A 76 -2.21 -7.55 17.94
C ALA A 76 -1.08 -8.19 18.77
N ALA A 77 -1.42 -8.96 19.80
CA ALA A 77 -0.42 -9.67 20.62
C ALA A 77 0.38 -10.69 19.79
N ASN A 78 -0.29 -11.46 18.94
CA ASN A 78 0.37 -12.41 18.04
C ASN A 78 1.29 -11.70 17.04
N LEU A 79 0.88 -10.55 16.50
CA LEU A 79 1.69 -9.77 15.57
C LEU A 79 2.98 -9.27 16.25
N VAL A 80 2.86 -8.75 17.46
CA VAL A 80 4.04 -8.29 18.24
C VAL A 80 4.98 -9.46 18.51
N ALA A 81 4.46 -10.59 19.02
CA ALA A 81 5.28 -11.78 19.30
C ALA A 81 6.00 -12.27 18.05
N MET A 82 5.29 -12.41 16.93
CA MET A 82 5.84 -12.82 15.65
C MET A 82 6.96 -11.88 15.15
N GLN A 83 6.82 -10.56 15.35
CA GLN A 83 7.87 -9.59 15.02
C GLN A 83 9.12 -9.83 15.87
N PHE A 84 8.97 -10.02 17.18
CA PHE A 84 10.11 -10.32 18.04
C PHE A 84 10.80 -11.64 17.68
N ASP A 85 10.03 -12.68 17.39
CA ASP A 85 10.57 -14.01 17.05
C ASP A 85 11.32 -14.01 15.71
N THR A 86 10.75 -13.38 14.68
CA THR A 86 11.30 -13.46 13.32
C THR A 86 12.32 -12.35 13.04
N VAL A 87 11.96 -11.09 13.35
CA VAL A 87 12.77 -9.93 12.96
C VAL A 87 14.04 -9.84 13.79
N ALA A 88 14.02 -10.27 15.06
CA ALA A 88 15.22 -10.22 15.91
C ALA A 88 16.38 -11.06 15.34
N ALA A 89 16.08 -12.23 14.81
CA ALA A 89 17.09 -13.08 14.16
C ALA A 89 17.50 -12.53 12.78
N ALA A 90 16.52 -12.07 11.98
CA ALA A 90 16.74 -11.55 10.65
C ALA A 90 17.57 -10.25 10.61
N ALA A 91 17.44 -9.42 11.65
CA ALA A 91 18.13 -8.13 11.79
C ALA A 91 19.57 -8.25 12.26
N GLN A 92 20.03 -9.45 12.68
CA GLN A 92 21.42 -9.63 13.13
C GLN A 92 22.41 -9.29 12.01
N GLY A 93 23.36 -8.39 12.34
CA GLY A 93 24.37 -7.91 11.41
C GLY A 93 23.84 -6.98 10.31
N CYS A 94 22.60 -6.50 10.43
CA CYS A 94 22.08 -5.42 9.58
C CYS A 94 22.53 -4.06 10.13
N ASP A 95 22.59 -3.09 9.23
CA ASP A 95 22.90 -1.69 9.53
C ASP A 95 21.63 -0.86 9.74
N ALA A 96 20.55 -1.31 9.12
CA ALA A 96 19.24 -0.68 9.23
C ALA A 96 18.11 -1.69 9.10
N VAL A 97 16.96 -1.30 9.63
CA VAL A 97 15.66 -1.92 9.33
C VAL A 97 14.67 -0.87 8.86
N VAL A 98 13.99 -1.16 7.75
CA VAL A 98 12.90 -0.35 7.20
C VAL A 98 11.60 -1.14 7.37
N ALA A 99 10.62 -0.55 8.04
CA ALA A 99 9.40 -1.24 8.45
C ALA A 99 8.15 -0.53 7.97
N THR A 100 7.17 -1.33 7.56
CA THR A 100 5.85 -0.88 7.12
C THR A 100 4.76 -1.93 7.42
N GLY A 101 3.55 -1.70 6.94
CA GLY A 101 2.41 -2.61 7.11
C GLY A 101 1.69 -2.42 8.44
N LEU A 102 0.99 -3.46 8.86
CA LEU A 102 0.19 -3.38 10.07
C LEU A 102 1.09 -3.31 11.33
N MET A 103 1.16 -2.14 11.92
CA MET A 103 1.79 -1.81 13.22
C MET A 103 3.13 -2.53 13.49
N PRO A 104 4.28 -2.05 12.99
CA PRO A 104 5.59 -2.65 13.17
C PRO A 104 6.23 -2.32 14.55
N ALA A 105 5.47 -2.42 15.64
CA ALA A 105 5.88 -2.00 16.98
C ALA A 105 7.08 -2.79 17.54
N GLY A 106 7.08 -4.11 17.35
CA GLY A 106 8.18 -4.98 17.73
C GLY A 106 9.45 -4.70 16.93
N VAL A 107 9.31 -4.38 15.65
CA VAL A 107 10.44 -4.09 14.75
C VAL A 107 11.25 -2.89 15.23
N ARG A 108 10.58 -1.79 15.64
CA ARG A 108 11.25 -0.62 16.21
C ARG A 108 12.03 -0.98 17.48
N SER A 109 11.43 -1.77 18.38
CA SER A 109 12.07 -2.19 19.62
C SER A 109 13.30 -3.09 19.38
N ILE A 110 13.26 -3.94 18.35
CA ILE A 110 14.41 -4.75 17.94
C ILE A 110 15.54 -3.87 17.41
N ALA A 111 15.22 -2.89 16.56
CA ALA A 111 16.21 -1.95 16.05
C ALA A 111 16.88 -1.16 17.19
N GLU A 112 16.10 -0.71 18.18
CA GLU A 112 16.58 -0.05 19.39
C GLU A 112 17.54 -0.96 20.18
N LYS A 113 17.16 -2.22 20.39
CA LYS A 113 18.01 -3.20 21.11
C LYS A 113 19.32 -3.49 20.40
N LEU A 114 19.31 -3.54 19.07
CA LEU A 114 20.48 -3.81 18.24
C LEU A 114 21.33 -2.55 17.96
N GLY A 115 20.82 -1.37 18.27
CA GLY A 115 21.48 -0.09 17.98
C GLY A 115 21.61 0.19 16.48
N ILE A 116 20.69 -0.33 15.64
CA ILE A 116 20.69 -0.14 14.21
C ILE A 116 19.69 0.94 13.78
N HIS A 117 19.92 1.53 12.61
CA HIS A 117 19.04 2.56 12.07
C HIS A 117 17.62 2.03 11.78
N TYR A 118 16.60 2.80 12.14
CA TYR A 118 15.19 2.43 11.95
C TYR A 118 14.47 3.47 11.13
N VAL A 119 13.72 3.01 10.13
CA VAL A 119 12.83 3.85 9.33
C VAL A 119 11.43 3.23 9.32
N CYS A 120 10.44 4.01 9.74
CA CYS A 120 9.02 3.69 9.53
C CYS A 120 8.57 4.28 8.20
N VAL A 121 7.94 3.47 7.35
CA VAL A 121 7.43 3.91 6.05
C VAL A 121 5.93 3.78 6.00
N ALA A 122 5.27 4.85 5.59
CA ALA A 122 3.85 4.90 5.31
C ALA A 122 3.60 4.97 3.80
N PHE A 123 2.56 4.27 3.33
CA PHE A 123 2.06 4.33 1.96
C PHE A 123 0.75 5.13 1.84
N LEU A 124 0.39 5.82 2.91
CA LEU A 124 -0.80 6.69 2.98
C LEU A 124 -0.51 7.87 3.90
N PRO A 125 -0.73 9.13 3.48
CA PRO A 125 -0.56 10.28 4.37
C PRO A 125 -1.40 10.17 5.65
N GLY A 126 -2.64 9.69 5.57
CA GLY A 126 -3.58 9.55 6.69
C GLY A 126 -3.20 8.50 7.75
N THR A 127 -2.01 7.91 7.71
CA THR A 127 -1.45 7.08 8.79
C THR A 127 -0.43 7.81 9.66
N ILE A 128 0.06 8.97 9.21
CA ILE A 128 1.00 9.81 9.96
C ILE A 128 0.23 10.98 10.58
N PRO A 129 0.40 11.26 11.89
CA PRO A 129 -0.34 12.32 12.57
C PRO A 129 -0.12 13.71 11.96
N SER A 130 -1.22 14.39 11.68
CA SER A 130 -1.21 15.77 11.19
C SER A 130 -2.50 16.49 11.60
N PRO A 131 -2.43 17.73 12.07
CA PRO A 131 -3.63 18.52 12.36
C PRO A 131 -4.43 18.92 11.10
N HIS A 132 -3.85 18.69 9.92
CA HIS A 132 -4.42 19.08 8.63
C HIS A 132 -5.13 17.97 7.88
N GLN A 133 -5.17 16.74 8.46
CA GLN A 133 -5.87 15.61 7.85
C GLN A 133 -6.47 14.68 8.90
N VAL A 134 -7.56 14.04 8.51
CA VAL A 134 -8.24 13.02 9.30
C VAL A 134 -7.36 11.76 9.33
N PRO A 135 -7.20 11.08 10.50
CA PRO A 135 -6.58 9.77 10.53
C PRO A 135 -7.40 8.74 9.74
N MET A 136 -6.71 7.74 9.19
CA MET A 136 -7.37 6.64 8.50
C MET A 136 -8.35 5.93 9.43
N GLN A 137 -9.61 5.79 9.00
CA GLN A 137 -10.63 5.12 9.79
C GLN A 137 -10.37 3.61 9.86
N ARG A 138 -10.34 3.07 11.07
CA ARG A 138 -10.16 1.63 11.30
C ARG A 138 -11.50 0.90 11.22
N PRO A 139 -11.58 -0.26 10.53
CA PRO A 139 -12.82 -1.03 10.41
C PRO A 139 -13.44 -1.36 11.77
N GLY A 140 -14.76 -1.18 11.88
CA GLY A 140 -15.53 -1.45 13.10
C GLY A 140 -15.26 -0.49 14.28
N ARG A 141 -14.53 0.60 14.06
CA ARG A 141 -14.21 1.61 15.08
C ARG A 141 -14.39 3.02 14.50
N PRO A 142 -15.64 3.48 14.30
CA PRO A 142 -15.90 4.83 13.80
C PRO A 142 -15.40 5.88 14.81
N PHE A 143 -15.00 7.04 14.31
CA PHE A 143 -14.67 8.18 15.18
C PHE A 143 -15.93 8.68 15.91
N PRO A 144 -15.75 9.46 17.00
CA PRO A 144 -16.88 10.04 17.72
C PRO A 144 -17.77 10.86 16.76
N PRO A 145 -19.11 10.66 16.81
CA PRO A 145 -20.02 11.39 15.94
C PRO A 145 -19.89 12.90 16.15
N GLY A 146 -19.78 13.67 15.06
CA GLY A 146 -19.71 15.12 15.10
C GLY A 146 -18.34 15.71 15.44
N GLU A 147 -17.34 14.89 15.77
CA GLU A 147 -15.97 15.38 15.98
C GLU A 147 -15.31 15.71 14.63
N THR A 148 -14.79 16.94 14.52
CA THR A 148 -14.15 17.47 13.32
C THR A 148 -12.73 17.98 13.56
N ASP A 149 -12.31 18.11 14.84
CA ASP A 149 -10.92 18.46 15.16
C ASP A 149 -10.00 17.29 14.93
N ASN A 150 -9.15 17.40 13.93
CA ASN A 150 -8.19 16.36 13.58
C ASN A 150 -7.25 16.01 14.73
N ARG A 151 -6.89 16.96 15.60
CA ARG A 151 -6.02 16.69 16.76
C ARG A 151 -6.69 15.71 17.72
N VAL A 152 -7.97 15.96 18.04
CA VAL A 152 -8.78 15.06 18.87
C VAL A 152 -8.92 13.68 18.20
N LEU A 153 -9.15 13.64 16.90
CA LEU A 153 -9.24 12.37 16.16
C LEU A 153 -7.92 11.59 16.20
N TRP A 154 -6.77 12.26 16.14
CA TRP A 154 -5.47 11.64 16.26
C TRP A 154 -5.16 11.17 17.70
N GLU A 155 -5.66 11.86 18.73
CA GLU A 155 -5.59 11.36 20.11
C GLU A 155 -6.39 10.07 20.27
N VAL A 156 -7.63 10.04 19.76
CA VAL A 156 -8.48 8.85 19.73
C VAL A 156 -7.80 7.69 18.98
N ASP A 157 -7.10 7.95 17.86
CA ASP A 157 -6.35 6.92 17.15
C ASP A 157 -5.18 6.38 18.00
N ALA A 158 -4.43 7.25 18.68
CA ALA A 158 -3.35 6.83 19.58
C ALA A 158 -3.87 5.96 20.74
N GLU A 159 -4.99 6.34 21.37
CA GLU A 159 -5.60 5.53 22.43
C GLU A 159 -6.01 4.14 21.94
N ARG A 160 -6.57 4.05 20.73
CA ARG A 160 -6.95 2.78 20.10
C ARG A 160 -5.75 1.88 19.80
N VAL A 161 -4.66 2.47 19.32
CA VAL A 161 -3.40 1.75 19.11
C VAL A 161 -2.85 1.25 20.43
N ASN A 162 -2.81 2.11 21.44
CA ASN A 162 -2.31 1.77 22.77
C ASN A 162 -3.14 0.65 23.43
N ALA A 163 -4.47 0.70 23.32
CA ALA A 163 -5.35 -0.34 23.84
C ALA A 163 -5.09 -1.74 23.26
N LEU A 164 -4.54 -1.83 22.06
CA LEU A 164 -4.25 -3.10 21.39
C LEU A 164 -2.80 -3.56 21.58
N TYR A 165 -1.85 -2.63 21.54
CA TYR A 165 -0.44 -2.97 21.33
C TYR A 165 0.46 -2.66 22.53
N ARG A 166 0.08 -1.76 23.46
CA ARG A 166 0.97 -1.30 24.53
C ARG A 166 1.39 -2.42 25.47
N ASP A 167 0.44 -3.19 25.99
CA ASP A 167 0.75 -4.24 26.95
C ASP A 167 1.57 -5.38 26.32
N PRO A 168 1.18 -5.98 25.16
CA PRO A 168 2.01 -7.00 24.54
C PRO A 168 3.38 -6.48 24.12
N LEU A 169 3.50 -5.23 23.62
CA LEU A 169 4.78 -4.65 23.28
C LEU A 169 5.68 -4.51 24.52
N ASN A 170 5.16 -3.95 25.61
CA ASN A 170 5.94 -3.71 26.81
C ASN A 170 6.37 -5.00 27.54
N ALA A 171 5.57 -6.07 27.44
CA ALA A 171 5.98 -7.39 27.93
C ALA A 171 7.23 -7.90 27.18
N HIS A 172 7.25 -7.80 25.85
CA HIS A 172 8.41 -8.20 25.06
C HIS A 172 9.61 -7.25 25.25
N ARG A 173 9.39 -5.94 25.37
CA ARG A 173 10.44 -4.96 25.64
C ARG A 173 11.14 -5.25 26.97
N ALA A 174 10.36 -5.53 28.03
CA ALA A 174 10.92 -5.91 29.33
C ALA A 174 11.76 -7.18 29.26
N ALA A 175 11.32 -8.20 28.50
CA ALA A 175 12.06 -9.45 28.30
C ALA A 175 13.44 -9.26 27.64
N ILE A 176 13.61 -8.22 26.83
CA ILE A 176 14.90 -7.87 26.20
C ILE A 176 15.63 -6.72 26.90
N GLY A 177 15.14 -6.25 28.06
CA GLY A 177 15.77 -5.22 28.89
C GLY A 177 15.63 -3.80 28.34
N LEU A 178 14.54 -3.49 27.64
CA LEU A 178 14.18 -2.14 27.21
C LEU A 178 13.12 -1.51 28.13
N PRO A 179 13.13 -0.17 28.32
CA PRO A 179 12.10 0.52 29.08
C PRO A 179 10.74 0.44 28.39
N PRO A 180 9.62 0.60 29.14
CA PRO A 180 8.28 0.60 28.55
C PRO A 180 8.07 1.80 27.63
N VAL A 181 7.08 1.65 26.75
CA VAL A 181 6.58 2.68 25.82
C VAL A 181 5.15 3.04 26.20
N ASP A 182 4.88 4.33 26.36
CA ASP A 182 3.54 4.85 26.70
C ASP A 182 2.66 5.02 25.48
N ASN A 183 3.20 5.58 24.39
CA ASN A 183 2.49 5.79 23.13
C ASN A 183 3.13 4.95 22.01
N VAL A 184 2.49 3.84 21.69
CA VAL A 184 2.99 2.88 20.69
C VAL A 184 2.97 3.47 19.27
N ARG A 185 1.94 4.27 18.93
CA ARG A 185 1.85 4.90 17.61
C ARG A 185 3.06 5.81 17.38
N ASP A 186 3.33 6.72 18.29
CA ASP A 186 4.42 7.68 18.15
C ASP A 186 5.79 6.99 18.27
N HIS A 187 5.88 5.94 19.09
CA HIS A 187 7.08 5.09 19.11
C HIS A 187 7.37 4.48 17.74
N VAL A 188 6.35 3.97 17.02
CA VAL A 188 6.53 3.36 15.71
C VAL A 188 6.90 4.38 14.64
N HIS A 189 6.17 5.50 14.58
CA HIS A 189 6.40 6.50 13.53
C HIS A 189 7.70 7.28 13.71
N THR A 190 8.16 7.47 14.96
CA THR A 190 9.22 8.40 15.30
C THR A 190 8.83 9.86 14.98
N ASP A 191 9.75 10.79 15.17
CA ASP A 191 9.64 12.19 14.75
C ASP A 191 9.88 12.39 13.24
N ARG A 192 10.46 11.35 12.57
CA ARG A 192 10.90 11.45 11.17
C ARG A 192 10.49 10.23 10.31
N PRO A 193 9.18 9.97 10.17
CA PRO A 193 8.70 8.87 9.33
C PRO A 193 8.86 9.19 7.84
N TRP A 194 8.97 8.14 7.03
CA TRP A 194 8.97 8.28 5.58
C TRP A 194 7.57 8.08 5.00
N LEU A 195 7.26 8.85 3.95
CA LEU A 195 6.03 8.74 3.18
C LEU A 195 6.38 8.37 1.74
N ALA A 196 6.15 7.11 1.38
CA ALA A 196 6.43 6.56 0.05
C ALA A 196 5.24 6.72 -0.90
N VAL A 197 4.82 7.96 -1.09
CA VAL A 197 3.67 8.37 -1.91
C VAL A 197 4.09 9.50 -2.83
N ASP A 198 3.63 9.45 -4.08
CA ASP A 198 3.83 10.56 -5.02
C ASP A 198 3.14 11.84 -4.51
N PRO A 199 3.84 12.99 -4.47
CA PRO A 199 3.28 14.23 -3.91
C PRO A 199 2.13 14.82 -4.71
N ILE A 200 1.91 14.44 -5.97
CA ILE A 200 0.72 14.82 -6.74
C ILE A 200 -0.49 14.01 -6.29
N LEU A 201 -0.31 12.69 -6.17
CA LEU A 201 -1.40 11.80 -5.76
C LEU A 201 -1.76 11.94 -4.29
N GLY A 202 -0.76 12.00 -3.41
CA GLY A 202 -0.98 12.08 -1.97
C GLY A 202 -0.03 13.07 -1.32
N PRO A 203 -0.27 14.39 -1.46
CA PRO A 203 0.58 15.41 -0.85
C PRO A 203 0.58 15.29 0.68
N TRP A 204 1.75 15.44 1.29
CA TRP A 204 1.85 15.58 2.72
C TRP A 204 1.35 16.97 3.16
N PRO A 205 0.33 17.06 4.02
CA PRO A 205 -0.25 18.36 4.40
C PRO A 205 0.57 19.13 5.45
N GLY A 206 1.65 18.53 5.95
CA GLY A 206 2.45 19.10 7.04
C GLY A 206 2.04 18.63 8.43
N SER A 207 2.96 18.72 9.39
CA SER A 207 2.76 18.51 10.81
C SER A 207 3.83 19.27 11.59
N PRO A 208 3.49 19.90 12.74
CA PRO A 208 4.50 20.50 13.61
C PRO A 208 5.34 19.45 14.36
N ASP A 209 4.82 18.22 14.51
CA ASP A 209 5.38 17.20 15.38
C ASP A 209 6.20 16.15 14.60
N HIS A 210 6.12 16.17 13.25
CA HIS A 210 6.79 15.19 12.39
C HIS A 210 7.50 15.85 11.21
N GLU A 211 8.79 15.60 11.09
CA GLU A 211 9.58 15.90 9.89
C GLU A 211 9.42 14.77 8.87
N VAL A 212 8.33 14.76 8.13
CA VAL A 212 8.04 13.69 7.18
C VAL A 212 8.92 13.78 5.94
N VAL A 213 9.56 12.67 5.59
CA VAL A 213 10.35 12.53 4.37
C VAL A 213 9.48 11.93 3.28
N GLN A 214 8.93 12.76 2.40
CA GLN A 214 8.15 12.27 1.25
C GLN A 214 9.08 11.90 0.09
N THR A 215 9.27 10.60 -0.14
CA THR A 215 10.24 10.06 -1.11
C THR A 215 9.67 9.91 -2.52
N GLY A 216 8.36 9.93 -2.68
CA GLY A 216 7.68 9.47 -3.89
C GLY A 216 7.28 7.99 -3.79
N ALA A 217 6.44 7.53 -4.71
CA ALA A 217 5.95 6.16 -4.71
C ALA A 217 7.08 5.15 -5.01
N TRP A 218 7.14 4.06 -4.26
CA TRP A 218 8.06 2.95 -4.50
C TRP A 218 7.42 1.97 -5.48
N ILE A 219 7.88 2.00 -6.70
CA ILE A 219 7.30 1.23 -7.79
C ILE A 219 8.22 0.07 -8.11
N LEU A 220 7.67 -1.14 -8.08
CA LEU A 220 8.31 -2.29 -8.66
C LEU A 220 8.03 -2.30 -10.15
N SER A 221 9.07 -2.15 -10.98
CA SER A 221 8.94 -2.27 -12.43
C SER A 221 8.52 -3.69 -12.82
N ASP A 222 7.60 -3.79 -13.76
CA ASP A 222 7.14 -5.06 -14.32
C ASP A 222 7.40 -5.07 -15.83
N ASP A 223 8.41 -5.82 -16.25
CA ASP A 223 8.82 -5.94 -17.65
C ASP A 223 8.21 -7.17 -18.34
N ARG A 224 7.32 -7.90 -17.67
CA ARG A 224 6.66 -9.08 -18.25
C ARG A 224 5.80 -8.65 -19.44
N PRO A 225 5.89 -9.35 -20.58
CA PRO A 225 4.99 -9.09 -21.71
C PRO A 225 3.54 -9.42 -21.32
N LEU A 226 2.61 -8.78 -21.98
CA LEU A 226 1.20 -9.17 -21.88
C LEU A 226 1.02 -10.56 -22.50
N PRO A 227 0.11 -11.41 -21.96
CA PRO A 227 -0.24 -12.68 -22.57
C PRO A 227 -0.69 -12.50 -24.03
N ALA A 228 -0.38 -13.46 -24.90
CA ALA A 228 -0.69 -13.38 -26.33
C ALA A 228 -2.19 -13.21 -26.59
N GLU A 229 -3.05 -13.92 -25.85
CA GLU A 229 -4.49 -13.81 -25.93
C GLU A 229 -4.98 -12.39 -25.58
N LEU A 230 -4.45 -11.80 -24.50
CA LEU A 230 -4.77 -10.43 -24.11
C LEU A 230 -4.28 -9.44 -25.17
N THR A 231 -3.08 -9.63 -25.71
CA THR A 231 -2.55 -8.77 -26.78
C THR A 231 -3.44 -8.82 -28.03
N ALA A 232 -3.82 -10.02 -28.45
CA ALA A 232 -4.74 -10.20 -29.60
C ALA A 232 -6.11 -9.53 -29.34
N PHE A 233 -6.67 -9.69 -28.13
CA PHE A 233 -7.89 -9.02 -27.74
C PHE A 233 -7.74 -7.49 -27.81
N LEU A 234 -6.66 -6.92 -27.28
CA LEU A 234 -6.42 -5.47 -27.32
C LEU A 234 -6.27 -4.93 -28.75
N ASP A 235 -5.64 -5.72 -29.66
CA ASP A 235 -5.39 -5.32 -31.06
C ASP A 235 -6.65 -5.46 -31.93
N ALA A 236 -7.62 -6.28 -31.53
CA ALA A 236 -8.82 -6.59 -32.33
C ALA A 236 -9.86 -5.47 -32.37
N GLY A 237 -9.70 -4.36 -31.63
CA GLY A 237 -10.73 -3.30 -31.64
C GLY A 237 -10.40 -2.10 -30.76
N THR A 238 -11.43 -1.32 -30.42
CA THR A 238 -11.29 -0.13 -29.55
C THR A 238 -10.76 -0.48 -28.17
N PRO A 239 -9.99 0.42 -27.51
CA PRO A 239 -9.49 0.20 -26.16
C PRO A 239 -10.60 -0.22 -25.18
N PRO A 240 -10.46 -1.37 -24.49
CA PRO A 240 -11.46 -1.84 -23.54
C PRO A 240 -11.42 -1.05 -22.23
N VAL A 241 -12.41 -1.26 -21.37
CA VAL A 241 -12.37 -0.86 -19.97
C VAL A 241 -11.83 -2.03 -19.15
N TYR A 242 -10.84 -1.76 -18.30
CA TYR A 242 -10.34 -2.74 -17.33
C TYR A 242 -11.19 -2.71 -16.05
N VAL A 243 -11.47 -3.89 -15.49
CA VAL A 243 -12.17 -4.07 -14.21
C VAL A 243 -11.36 -4.99 -13.31
N GLY A 244 -11.03 -4.53 -12.10
CA GLY A 244 -10.30 -5.38 -11.15
C GLY A 244 -10.39 -4.90 -9.69
N PHE A 245 -10.71 -5.84 -8.78
CA PHE A 245 -10.81 -5.58 -7.34
C PHE A 245 -9.66 -6.20 -6.53
N SER A 246 -8.64 -6.71 -7.20
CA SER A 246 -7.37 -7.21 -6.64
C SER A 246 -7.55 -8.24 -5.52
N SER A 247 -6.98 -7.99 -4.34
CA SER A 247 -6.97 -8.88 -3.18
C SER A 247 -8.12 -8.65 -2.19
N VAL A 248 -9.03 -7.73 -2.50
CA VAL A 248 -10.20 -7.45 -1.66
C VAL A 248 -11.39 -8.29 -2.14
N ARG A 249 -12.24 -8.70 -1.21
CA ARG A 249 -13.50 -9.36 -1.57
C ARG A 249 -14.34 -8.37 -2.38
N ALA A 250 -14.61 -8.70 -3.63
CA ALA A 250 -15.44 -7.87 -4.49
C ALA A 250 -16.91 -7.88 -3.99
N PRO A 251 -17.67 -6.80 -4.21
CA PRO A 251 -19.13 -6.83 -4.04
C PRO A 251 -19.75 -7.95 -4.86
N GLU A 252 -20.86 -8.52 -4.32
CA GLU A 252 -21.63 -9.51 -5.05
C GLU A 252 -22.10 -8.95 -6.40
N ASP A 253 -22.06 -9.75 -7.45
CA ASP A 253 -22.45 -9.35 -8.81
C ASP A 253 -21.65 -8.20 -9.45
N VAL A 254 -20.58 -7.72 -8.82
CA VAL A 254 -19.83 -6.54 -9.36
C VAL A 254 -19.33 -6.79 -10.79
N ALA A 255 -18.91 -8.01 -11.12
CA ALA A 255 -18.47 -8.36 -12.47
C ALA A 255 -19.62 -8.19 -13.48
N ARG A 256 -20.81 -8.74 -13.16
CA ARG A 256 -22.01 -8.63 -14.01
C ARG A 256 -22.44 -7.17 -14.19
N ILE A 257 -22.44 -6.39 -13.10
CA ILE A 257 -22.78 -4.97 -13.13
C ILE A 257 -21.78 -4.20 -14.01
N ALA A 258 -20.47 -4.46 -13.82
CA ALA A 258 -19.44 -3.77 -14.56
C ALA A 258 -19.48 -4.10 -16.08
N ILE A 259 -19.60 -5.38 -16.44
CA ILE A 259 -19.72 -5.80 -17.84
C ILE A 259 -20.95 -5.19 -18.46
N GLY A 260 -22.11 -5.24 -17.77
CA GLY A 260 -23.36 -4.64 -18.28
C GLY A 260 -23.23 -3.12 -18.48
N ALA A 261 -22.62 -2.38 -17.54
CA ALA A 261 -22.40 -0.95 -17.67
C ALA A 261 -21.44 -0.58 -18.82
N ILE A 262 -20.41 -1.39 -19.04
CA ILE A 262 -19.43 -1.22 -20.11
C ILE A 262 -20.07 -1.49 -21.48
N ARG A 263 -20.82 -2.61 -21.62
CA ARG A 263 -21.55 -2.97 -22.82
C ARG A 263 -22.61 -1.94 -23.21
N GLY A 264 -23.31 -1.39 -22.18
CA GLY A 264 -24.29 -0.32 -22.40
C GLY A 264 -23.70 0.94 -23.04
N GLN A 265 -22.38 1.10 -23.01
CA GLN A 265 -21.65 2.18 -23.71
C GLN A 265 -20.98 1.72 -25.02
N GLY A 266 -21.29 0.52 -25.52
CA GLY A 266 -20.68 -0.03 -26.72
C GLY A 266 -19.18 -0.32 -26.59
N ARG A 267 -18.70 -0.60 -25.37
CA ARG A 267 -17.27 -0.84 -25.09
C ARG A 267 -17.00 -2.30 -24.73
N ARG A 268 -15.75 -2.73 -24.97
CA ARG A 268 -15.23 -4.03 -24.57
C ARG A 268 -14.69 -3.98 -23.15
N ALA A 269 -14.60 -5.14 -22.47
CA ALA A 269 -14.11 -5.26 -21.12
C ALA A 269 -12.93 -6.23 -20.98
N VAL A 270 -11.97 -5.89 -20.13
CA VAL A 270 -10.96 -6.82 -19.59
C VAL A 270 -11.23 -6.96 -18.08
N VAL A 271 -11.55 -8.17 -17.62
CA VAL A 271 -11.90 -8.45 -16.23
C VAL A 271 -10.78 -9.23 -15.57
N SER A 272 -10.19 -8.67 -14.54
CA SER A 272 -9.19 -9.37 -13.73
C SER A 272 -9.88 -10.26 -12.69
N ARG A 273 -9.57 -11.56 -12.73
CA ARG A 273 -10.10 -12.52 -11.73
C ARG A 273 -9.69 -12.15 -10.31
N GLY A 274 -8.43 -11.76 -10.12
CA GLY A 274 -7.87 -11.39 -8.81
C GLY A 274 -8.07 -12.49 -7.77
N TRP A 275 -8.03 -12.12 -6.48
CA TRP A 275 -8.40 -13.03 -5.38
C TRP A 275 -9.92 -13.11 -5.19
N ALA A 276 -10.66 -12.18 -5.78
CA ALA A 276 -12.12 -12.17 -5.77
C ALA A 276 -12.75 -13.18 -6.73
N ASP A 277 -11.91 -13.81 -7.58
CA ASP A 277 -12.29 -14.79 -8.62
C ASP A 277 -13.46 -14.28 -9.50
N LEU A 278 -13.33 -13.02 -9.97
CA LEU A 278 -14.31 -12.42 -10.85
C LEU A 278 -14.41 -13.25 -12.12
N ALA A 279 -15.62 -13.71 -12.43
CA ALA A 279 -15.92 -14.50 -13.63
C ALA A 279 -16.58 -13.65 -14.71
N LEU A 280 -16.44 -14.10 -15.96
CA LEU A 280 -17.27 -13.62 -17.06
C LEU A 280 -18.72 -14.07 -16.85
N ILE A 281 -19.66 -13.32 -17.40
CA ILE A 281 -21.10 -13.62 -17.32
C ILE A 281 -21.59 -14.48 -18.50
N ASP A 282 -20.81 -14.53 -19.55
CA ASP A 282 -21.10 -15.27 -20.80
C ASP A 282 -19.79 -15.42 -21.61
N ASP A 283 -19.88 -16.05 -22.78
CA ASP A 283 -18.77 -16.33 -23.69
C ASP A 283 -18.69 -15.33 -24.88
N GLU A 284 -19.25 -14.12 -24.73
CA GLU A 284 -19.22 -13.11 -25.79
C GLU A 284 -17.80 -12.57 -26.01
N GLU A 285 -17.45 -12.32 -27.29
CA GLU A 285 -16.11 -11.88 -27.72
C GLU A 285 -15.72 -10.46 -27.27
N ASP A 286 -16.64 -9.69 -26.70
CA ASP A 286 -16.40 -8.34 -26.19
C ASP A 286 -15.80 -8.28 -24.79
N CYS A 287 -15.59 -9.45 -24.17
CA CYS A 287 -15.13 -9.57 -22.81
C CYS A 287 -14.00 -10.60 -22.69
N LEU A 288 -12.91 -10.24 -21.99
CA LEU A 288 -11.79 -11.15 -21.72
C LEU A 288 -11.48 -11.20 -20.22
N ALA A 289 -11.46 -12.41 -19.64
CA ALA A 289 -10.99 -12.62 -18.26
C ALA A 289 -9.49 -12.88 -18.24
N VAL A 290 -8.78 -12.16 -17.39
CA VAL A 290 -7.33 -12.30 -17.22
C VAL A 290 -6.96 -12.67 -15.78
N GLY A 291 -5.87 -13.40 -15.61
CA GLY A 291 -5.24 -13.63 -14.32
C GLY A 291 -4.37 -12.45 -13.87
N GLU A 292 -3.26 -12.74 -13.22
CA GLU A 292 -2.26 -11.73 -12.89
C GLU A 292 -1.50 -11.31 -14.15
N VAL A 293 -1.59 -10.04 -14.51
CA VAL A 293 -0.95 -9.44 -15.69
C VAL A 293 -0.18 -8.17 -15.33
N ASN A 294 0.72 -7.77 -16.22
CA ASN A 294 1.45 -6.52 -16.11
C ASN A 294 0.51 -5.32 -16.29
N HIS A 295 0.05 -4.72 -15.19
CA HIS A 295 -0.82 -3.55 -15.22
C HIS A 295 -0.12 -2.31 -15.81
N GLN A 296 1.20 -2.19 -15.68
CA GLN A 296 1.95 -1.05 -16.23
C GLN A 296 1.89 -1.03 -17.76
N ALA A 297 1.95 -2.21 -18.39
CA ALA A 297 1.78 -2.34 -19.82
C ALA A 297 0.30 -2.29 -20.25
N LEU A 298 -0.61 -2.94 -19.49
CA LEU A 298 -2.03 -3.02 -19.84
C LEU A 298 -2.72 -1.66 -19.77
N PHE A 299 -2.47 -0.86 -18.74
CA PHE A 299 -3.21 0.39 -18.50
C PHE A 299 -2.91 1.46 -19.55
N THR A 300 -1.81 1.38 -20.27
CA THR A 300 -1.55 2.25 -21.44
C THR A 300 -2.42 1.91 -22.67
N ARG A 301 -3.16 0.80 -22.63
CA ARG A 301 -3.94 0.26 -23.75
C ARG A 301 -5.44 0.17 -23.45
N VAL A 302 -5.91 0.68 -22.31
CA VAL A 302 -7.33 0.67 -21.94
C VAL A 302 -7.93 2.07 -21.93
N ALA A 303 -9.25 2.17 -22.07
CA ALA A 303 -9.98 3.44 -22.11
C ALA A 303 -10.25 4.01 -20.71
N ALA A 304 -10.40 3.14 -19.72
CA ALA A 304 -10.60 3.48 -18.32
C ALA A 304 -10.28 2.27 -17.42
N VAL A 305 -10.05 2.53 -16.14
CA VAL A 305 -9.79 1.50 -15.11
C VAL A 305 -10.86 1.61 -14.03
N VAL A 306 -11.66 0.55 -13.84
CA VAL A 306 -12.60 0.40 -12.72
C VAL A 306 -11.94 -0.45 -11.65
N HIS A 307 -11.78 0.11 -10.45
CA HIS A 307 -11.08 -0.60 -9.37
C HIS A 307 -11.52 -0.15 -7.97
N HIS A 308 -11.07 -0.88 -6.95
CA HIS A 308 -11.42 -0.63 -5.55
C HIS A 308 -10.70 0.57 -4.90
N GLY A 309 -9.67 1.13 -5.51
CA GLY A 309 -8.92 2.27 -4.95
C GLY A 309 -7.70 1.89 -4.12
N GLY A 310 -7.11 0.71 -4.31
CA GLY A 310 -5.81 0.41 -3.70
C GLY A 310 -4.72 1.33 -4.23
N ALA A 311 -3.80 1.78 -3.36
CA ALA A 311 -2.74 2.74 -3.67
C ALA A 311 -1.94 2.39 -4.93
N GLY A 312 -1.51 1.12 -5.07
CA GLY A 312 -0.71 0.65 -6.21
C GLY A 312 -1.46 0.74 -7.54
N THR A 313 -2.73 0.30 -7.58
CA THR A 313 -3.57 0.36 -8.79
C THR A 313 -3.86 1.82 -9.16
N THR A 314 -4.20 2.66 -8.18
CA THR A 314 -4.44 4.10 -8.37
C THR A 314 -3.20 4.79 -8.96
N ALA A 315 -2.02 4.54 -8.39
CA ALA A 315 -0.77 5.10 -8.87
C ALA A 315 -0.41 4.61 -10.27
N THR A 316 -0.59 3.32 -10.57
CA THR A 316 -0.30 2.74 -11.88
C THR A 316 -1.22 3.32 -12.96
N ALA A 317 -2.52 3.43 -12.68
CA ALA A 317 -3.48 4.03 -13.61
C ALA A 317 -3.19 5.53 -13.84
N ALA A 318 -2.89 6.28 -12.77
CA ALA A 318 -2.53 7.70 -12.89
C ALA A 318 -1.25 7.91 -13.70
N ARG A 319 -0.23 7.06 -13.53
CA ARG A 319 1.01 7.10 -14.33
C ARG A 319 0.78 6.73 -15.80
N ALA A 320 -0.14 5.82 -16.06
CA ALA A 320 -0.53 5.47 -17.43
C ALA A 320 -1.36 6.56 -18.12
N GLY A 321 -1.79 7.59 -17.39
CA GLY A 321 -2.64 8.66 -17.92
C GLY A 321 -4.05 8.18 -18.27
N VAL A 322 -4.51 7.11 -17.64
CA VAL A 322 -5.82 6.53 -17.93
C VAL A 322 -6.85 6.95 -16.87
N PRO A 323 -8.06 7.35 -17.28
CA PRO A 323 -9.15 7.67 -16.39
C PRO A 323 -9.53 6.53 -15.45
N GLN A 324 -9.96 6.87 -14.24
CA GLN A 324 -10.27 5.90 -13.20
C GLN A 324 -11.73 6.04 -12.72
N VAL A 325 -12.39 4.92 -12.47
CA VAL A 325 -13.60 4.84 -11.66
C VAL A 325 -13.26 4.05 -10.41
N VAL A 326 -13.25 4.72 -9.28
CA VAL A 326 -12.86 4.10 -8.00
C VAL A 326 -14.11 3.79 -7.18
N VAL A 327 -14.30 2.49 -6.86
CA VAL A 327 -15.39 1.97 -6.03
C VAL A 327 -14.81 1.53 -4.68
N PRO A 328 -14.67 2.45 -3.71
CA PRO A 328 -13.96 2.18 -2.48
C PRO A 328 -14.73 1.20 -1.57
N GLN A 329 -14.01 0.25 -0.98
CA GLN A 329 -14.57 -0.78 -0.10
C GLN A 329 -14.19 -0.56 1.37
N ILE A 330 -12.90 -0.38 1.66
CA ILE A 330 -12.36 -0.33 3.03
C ILE A 330 -11.04 0.47 3.09
N ALA A 331 -10.58 0.73 4.30
CA ALA A 331 -9.24 1.23 4.65
C ALA A 331 -8.86 2.56 3.97
N ASP A 332 -7.80 2.57 3.19
CA ASP A 332 -7.25 3.73 2.48
C ASP A 332 -7.99 4.08 1.17
N GLN A 333 -8.86 3.19 0.71
CA GLN A 333 -9.52 3.32 -0.60
C GLN A 333 -10.39 4.56 -0.74
N PRO A 334 -11.17 5.01 0.29
CA PRO A 334 -11.89 6.28 0.22
C PRO A 334 -10.98 7.49 0.04
N TYR A 335 -9.78 7.48 0.64
CA TYR A 335 -8.81 8.54 0.45
C TYR A 335 -8.38 8.61 -1.03
N TRP A 336 -7.99 7.48 -1.62
CA TRP A 336 -7.55 7.43 -3.01
C TRP A 336 -8.68 7.79 -3.99
N ALA A 337 -9.91 7.35 -3.73
CA ALA A 337 -11.09 7.75 -4.50
C ALA A 337 -11.27 9.28 -4.48
N GLY A 338 -11.20 9.90 -3.30
CA GLY A 338 -11.25 11.34 -3.15
C GLY A 338 -10.11 12.06 -3.88
N ARG A 339 -8.89 11.51 -3.87
CA ARG A 339 -7.75 12.08 -4.61
C ARG A 339 -7.93 12.02 -6.11
N VAL A 340 -8.40 10.88 -6.65
CA VAL A 340 -8.73 10.72 -8.07
C VAL A 340 -9.75 11.75 -8.53
N ALA A 341 -10.82 11.95 -7.76
CA ALA A 341 -11.85 12.95 -8.05
C ALA A 341 -11.31 14.39 -7.95
N ALA A 342 -10.56 14.71 -6.87
CA ALA A 342 -10.01 16.05 -6.66
C ALA A 342 -8.99 16.47 -7.71
N LEU A 343 -8.23 15.51 -8.26
CA LEU A 343 -7.31 15.74 -9.38
C LEU A 343 -8.02 15.84 -10.73
N GLY A 344 -9.30 15.47 -10.81
CA GLY A 344 -10.06 15.42 -12.05
C GLY A 344 -9.56 14.35 -13.04
N ILE A 345 -8.97 13.27 -12.53
CA ILE A 345 -8.44 12.15 -13.34
C ILE A 345 -9.36 10.94 -13.33
N GLY A 346 -10.55 11.08 -12.78
CA GLY A 346 -11.56 10.03 -12.70
C GLY A 346 -12.69 10.38 -11.76
N VAL A 347 -13.46 9.36 -11.39
CA VAL A 347 -14.67 9.46 -10.56
C VAL A 347 -14.53 8.59 -9.30
N ALA A 348 -14.85 9.16 -8.15
CA ALA A 348 -15.12 8.41 -6.93
C ALA A 348 -16.58 7.96 -6.94
N HIS A 349 -16.80 6.64 -6.93
CA HIS A 349 -18.15 6.08 -6.84
C HIS A 349 -18.71 6.29 -5.43
N ASP A 350 -19.99 6.61 -5.32
CA ASP A 350 -20.67 6.78 -4.04
C ASP A 350 -21.01 5.41 -3.43
N GLY A 351 -20.29 5.06 -2.37
CA GLY A 351 -20.44 3.81 -1.64
C GLY A 351 -19.81 2.59 -2.30
N PRO A 352 -19.79 1.46 -1.55
CA PRO A 352 -19.04 0.26 -1.92
C PRO A 352 -19.78 -0.70 -2.86
N ALA A 353 -21.09 -0.52 -3.05
CA ALA A 353 -21.95 -1.42 -3.84
C ALA A 353 -22.51 -0.67 -5.07
N PRO A 354 -21.86 -0.78 -6.24
CA PRO A 354 -22.35 -0.12 -7.44
C PRO A 354 -23.64 -0.78 -7.96
N THR A 355 -24.51 0.02 -8.59
CA THR A 355 -25.58 -0.47 -9.45
C THR A 355 -25.16 -0.32 -10.91
N LEU A 356 -25.91 -0.94 -11.82
CA LEU A 356 -25.66 -0.79 -13.26
C LEU A 356 -25.73 0.68 -13.69
N GLU A 357 -26.74 1.41 -13.21
CA GLU A 357 -26.96 2.82 -13.52
C GLU A 357 -25.86 3.71 -12.96
N SER A 358 -25.49 3.50 -11.67
CA SER A 358 -24.46 4.33 -11.02
C SER A 358 -23.09 4.12 -11.66
N LEU A 359 -22.76 2.87 -12.01
CA LEU A 359 -21.47 2.57 -12.65
C LEU A 359 -21.43 3.04 -14.11
N ALA A 360 -22.55 2.93 -14.85
CA ALA A 360 -22.66 3.46 -16.21
C ALA A 360 -22.48 4.99 -16.23
N ALA A 361 -23.10 5.72 -15.29
CA ALA A 361 -22.94 7.16 -15.15
C ALA A 361 -21.49 7.55 -14.80
N ALA A 362 -20.86 6.82 -13.86
CA ALA A 362 -19.47 7.03 -13.48
C ALA A 362 -18.51 6.80 -14.66
N LEU A 363 -18.70 5.73 -15.43
CA LEU A 363 -17.92 5.42 -16.64
C LEU A 363 -18.09 6.48 -17.73
N GLN A 364 -19.33 6.93 -17.98
CA GLN A 364 -19.61 7.99 -18.95
C GLN A 364 -18.84 9.26 -18.58
N THR A 365 -18.88 9.65 -17.30
CA THR A 365 -18.15 10.81 -16.80
C THR A 365 -16.63 10.60 -16.90
N ALA A 366 -16.11 9.46 -16.44
CA ALA A 366 -14.67 9.17 -16.44
C ALA A 366 -14.07 9.14 -17.86
N THR A 367 -14.85 8.71 -18.86
CA THR A 367 -14.39 8.63 -20.25
C THR A 367 -14.62 9.91 -21.06
N SER A 368 -15.05 11.01 -20.42
CA SER A 368 -15.17 12.32 -21.07
C SER A 368 -13.81 12.84 -21.55
N PRO A 369 -13.78 13.68 -22.59
CA PRO A 369 -12.54 14.28 -23.09
C PRO A 369 -11.77 15.03 -21.98
N GLU A 370 -12.48 15.78 -21.15
CA GLU A 370 -11.90 16.62 -20.09
C GLU A 370 -11.12 15.78 -19.05
N ILE A 371 -11.70 14.66 -18.62
CA ILE A 371 -11.06 13.76 -17.66
C ILE A 371 -9.88 13.03 -18.29
N ARG A 372 -10.00 12.60 -19.57
CA ARG A 372 -8.89 11.97 -20.30
C ARG A 372 -7.70 12.91 -20.45
N ASP A 373 -7.94 14.16 -20.85
CA ASP A 373 -6.90 15.16 -21.02
C ASP A 373 -6.22 15.46 -19.69
N ARG A 374 -7.01 15.59 -18.62
CA ARG A 374 -6.49 15.80 -17.25
C ARG A 374 -5.69 14.59 -16.75
N ALA A 375 -6.11 13.38 -17.03
CA ALA A 375 -5.37 12.17 -16.66
C ALA A 375 -4.03 12.11 -17.40
N ALA A 376 -4.00 12.39 -18.69
CA ALA A 376 -2.79 12.46 -19.50
C ALA A 376 -1.80 13.56 -19.00
N GLU A 377 -2.32 14.76 -18.71
CA GLU A 377 -1.52 15.85 -18.14
C GLU A 377 -0.91 15.45 -16.77
N THR A 378 -1.71 14.85 -15.90
CA THR A 378 -1.29 14.42 -14.57
C THR A 378 -0.20 13.36 -14.65
N ALA A 379 -0.29 12.40 -15.57
CA ALA A 379 0.69 11.35 -15.76
C ALA A 379 2.11 11.91 -16.01
N GLY A 380 2.22 12.98 -16.79
CA GLY A 380 3.51 13.64 -17.07
C GLY A 380 4.16 14.31 -15.83
N ARG A 381 3.44 14.44 -14.73
CA ARG A 381 3.90 15.06 -13.49
C ARG A 381 4.22 14.07 -12.39
N ILE A 382 3.76 12.83 -12.51
CA ILE A 382 3.98 11.77 -11.51
C ILE A 382 5.38 11.19 -11.67
N ARG A 383 6.10 11.11 -10.56
CA ARG A 383 7.47 10.60 -10.53
C ARG A 383 7.50 9.07 -10.44
N ALA A 384 8.51 8.48 -11.08
CA ALA A 384 8.74 7.03 -11.05
C ALA A 384 9.98 6.62 -10.23
N ASP A 385 10.74 7.58 -9.72
CA ASP A 385 12.05 7.40 -9.09
C ASP A 385 12.02 7.32 -7.56
N GLY A 386 10.83 7.27 -6.93
CA GLY A 386 10.68 7.33 -5.48
C GLY A 386 11.48 6.26 -4.72
N ALA A 387 11.53 5.04 -5.23
CA ALA A 387 12.34 3.97 -4.64
C ALA A 387 13.84 4.27 -4.69
N SER A 388 14.33 4.82 -5.80
CA SER A 388 15.76 5.17 -5.98
C SER A 388 16.15 6.36 -5.09
N VAL A 389 15.29 7.37 -4.99
CA VAL A 389 15.49 8.53 -4.08
C VAL A 389 15.54 8.05 -2.62
N ALA A 390 14.62 7.17 -2.23
CA ALA A 390 14.60 6.59 -0.90
C ALA A 390 15.86 5.76 -0.61
N ALA A 391 16.32 4.96 -1.57
CA ALA A 391 17.50 4.11 -1.42
C ALA A 391 18.77 4.93 -1.23
N GLN A 392 18.99 5.97 -2.04
CA GLN A 392 20.11 6.89 -1.88
C GLN A 392 20.10 7.55 -0.51
N ARG A 393 18.93 8.06 -0.10
CA ARG A 393 18.77 8.70 1.21
C ARG A 393 19.07 7.76 2.36
N LEU A 394 18.60 6.51 2.33
CA LEU A 394 18.88 5.54 3.39
C LEU A 394 20.39 5.27 3.51
N VAL A 395 21.07 5.10 2.37
CA VAL A 395 22.53 4.88 2.34
C VAL A 395 23.26 6.08 2.93
N GLU A 396 22.86 7.30 2.61
CA GLU A 396 23.42 8.53 3.17
C GLU A 396 23.20 8.64 4.68
N GLU A 397 22.00 8.37 5.17
CA GLU A 397 21.66 8.43 6.60
C GLU A 397 22.47 7.41 7.42
N ILE A 398 22.61 6.16 6.94
CA ILE A 398 23.42 5.13 7.60
C ILE A 398 24.89 5.52 7.60
N THR A 399 25.43 5.99 6.48
CA THR A 399 26.85 6.36 6.35
C THR A 399 27.19 7.54 7.25
N THR A 400 26.34 8.56 7.30
CA THR A 400 26.52 9.75 8.16
C THR A 400 26.38 9.38 9.64
N GLY A 401 25.44 8.51 9.99
CA GLY A 401 25.27 8.00 11.36
C GLY A 401 26.49 7.24 11.85
N ARG A 402 27.09 6.40 11.02
CA ARG A 402 28.34 5.69 11.33
C ARG A 402 29.50 6.64 11.57
N ALA A 403 29.68 7.61 10.66
CA ALA A 403 30.75 8.59 10.78
C ALA A 403 30.67 9.41 12.09
N ARG A 404 29.44 9.74 12.55
CA ARG A 404 29.22 10.43 13.83
C ARG A 404 29.54 9.55 15.03
N ASN A 405 29.29 8.25 14.96
CA ASN A 405 29.55 7.30 16.04
C ASN A 405 31.06 6.94 16.15
N GLU A 406 31.81 7.02 15.06
CA GLU A 406 33.24 6.76 15.01
C GLU A 406 34.10 7.98 15.46
N MET A 407 33.50 9.18 15.52
CA MET A 407 34.22 10.36 16.03
C MET A 407 34.44 10.27 17.53
N PRO A 408 35.67 10.54 18.05
CA PRO A 408 35.97 10.57 19.47
C PRO A 408 35.06 11.56 20.20
N ALA A 409 34.62 11.19 21.41
CA ALA A 409 33.73 11.99 22.26
C ALA A 409 34.23 13.43 22.55
N SER A 410 35.51 13.71 22.31
CA SER A 410 36.12 15.04 22.45
C SER A 410 35.80 16.02 21.29
N ARG A 411 35.10 15.57 20.26
CA ARG A 411 34.70 16.40 19.10
C ARG A 411 33.17 16.39 18.85
N ARG A 412 32.36 15.84 19.79
CA ARG A 412 30.90 15.87 19.71
C ARG A 412 30.32 17.13 20.37
#